data_682210cd5a2222524aa8271fbc892887
#
_entry.id   682210cd5a2222524aa8271fbc892887
#
_cell.length_a   1.000
_cell.length_b   1.000
_cell.length_c   1.000
_cell.angle_alpha   90.00
_cell.angle_beta   90.00
_cell.angle_gamma   90.00
#
_symmetry.space_group_name_H-M   'P 1'
#
loop_
_entity.id
_entity.type
_entity.pdbx_description
1 polymer ?
#
loop_
_entity_poly.entity_id
_entity_poly.type
_entity_poly.pdbx_seq_one_letter_code
_entity_poly.pdbx_strand_id
1 'polypeptide(L)'
;STDEAQEAIGIQLAMQVRDYLKLGVVQNAVNLPSLSHEEYIEVAPYIEMAERLGHFLSHATPGNLENIQITYTGRIAQGKTDLIRNAAIAGVFAEEESVNRINAAAIVAERGIRIQEDKKEFTTGGAGSVLKLVLHSSEGEVSASATVLHGTSPRLLTYDGIDIEA
;
A
#
# COMPACT_ATOMS: atom_id res chain seq x y z
N SER A 1 -12.33 18.85 17.58
CA SER A 1 -11.96 18.72 17.69
C SER A 1 -12.03 18.73 18.05
N THR A 2 -12.19 19.32 17.60
CA THR A 2 -11.73 19.30 17.71
C THR A 2 -11.42 19.27 17.89
N ASP A 3 -11.40 20.04 17.79
CA ASP A 3 -10.65 19.88 17.74
C ASP A 3 -10.29 19.72 18.48
N GLU A 4 -10.42 20.22 19.77
CA GLU A 4 -9.61 19.89 20.28
C GLU A 4 -9.75 19.11 21.35
N ALA A 5 -10.73 19.19 22.18
CA ALA A 5 -10.71 17.98 22.76
C ALA A 5 -11.18 17.03 21.84
N GLN A 6 -11.92 17.35 21.27
CA GLN A 6 -12.12 16.81 20.20
C GLN A 6 -11.17 17.01 19.46
N GLU A 7 -10.42 17.91 19.73
CA GLU A 7 -9.31 18.01 19.16
C GLU A 7 -8.31 17.50 19.96
N ALA A 8 -8.36 17.51 21.22
CA ALA A 8 -7.36 16.82 21.89
C ALA A 8 -7.73 15.40 21.87
N ILE A 9 -8.89 15.12 22.08
CA ILE A 9 -9.33 13.85 21.79
C ILE A 9 -9.46 13.78 20.39
N GLY A 10 -9.87 14.80 19.79
CA GLY A 10 -9.93 14.84 18.44
C GLY A 10 -8.59 14.92 17.83
N ILE A 11 -7.67 15.62 18.37
CA ILE A 11 -6.36 15.70 17.83
C ILE A 11 -5.65 14.47 18.12
N GLN A 12 -5.75 14.03 19.29
CA GLN A 12 -5.16 12.82 19.64
C GLN A 12 -5.90 11.71 18.93
N LEU A 13 -7.18 11.80 18.83
CA LEU A 13 -7.96 10.88 18.06
C LEU A 13 -7.63 11.06 16.61
N ALA A 14 -7.46 12.27 16.16
CA ALA A 14 -7.09 12.54 14.78
C ALA A 14 -5.69 12.06 14.51
N MET A 15 -4.79 12.15 15.44
CA MET A 15 -3.47 11.62 15.30
C MET A 15 -3.49 10.10 15.33
N GLN A 16 -4.26 9.53 16.19
CA GLN A 16 -4.42 8.11 16.24
C GLN A 16 -5.08 7.62 14.97
N VAL A 17 -6.06 8.32 14.49
CA VAL A 17 -6.74 7.96 13.26
C VAL A 17 -5.78 8.12 12.09
N ARG A 18 -4.95 9.14 12.10
CA ARG A 18 -3.99 9.32 11.05
C ARG A 18 -2.96 8.22 11.07
N ASP A 19 -2.47 7.87 12.24
CA ASP A 19 -1.54 6.77 12.38
C ASP A 19 -2.21 5.48 11.98
N TYR A 20 -3.43 5.31 12.37
CA TYR A 20 -4.24 4.18 12.03
C TYR A 20 -4.37 4.10 10.53
N LEU A 21 -4.70 5.19 9.87
CA LEU A 21 -4.85 5.20 8.43
C LEU A 21 -3.54 4.96 7.73
N LYS A 22 -2.45 5.46 8.27
CA LYS A 22 -1.16 5.26 7.66
C LYS A 22 -0.67 3.84 7.80
N LEU A 23 -0.92 3.25 8.95
CA LEU A 23 -0.39 1.94 9.24
C LEU A 23 -1.37 0.83 8.99
N GLY A 24 -2.64 1.16 8.82
CA GLY A 24 -3.65 0.15 8.82
C GLY A 24 -3.79 -0.48 10.18
N VAL A 25 -3.34 0.23 11.23
CA VAL A 25 -3.38 -0.27 12.59
C VAL A 25 -4.23 0.65 13.41
N VAL A 26 -5.14 0.11 14.15
CA VAL A 26 -5.96 0.86 15.06
C VAL A 26 -5.56 0.41 16.44
N GLN A 27 -5.36 1.36 17.32
CA GLN A 27 -4.98 0.99 18.66
C GLN A 27 -5.97 0.07 19.31
N ASN A 28 -7.22 0.23 18.94
CA ASN A 28 -8.26 -0.61 19.52
C ASN A 28 -8.72 -1.67 18.54
N ALA A 29 -8.00 -1.92 17.51
CA ALA A 29 -8.42 -2.90 16.53
C ALA A 29 -7.99 -4.27 16.99
N VAL A 30 -8.94 -4.99 17.51
CA VAL A 30 -8.64 -6.28 18.09
C VAL A 30 -8.31 -7.34 17.06
N ASN A 31 -8.63 -7.09 15.81
CA ASN A 31 -8.41 -8.07 14.76
C ASN A 31 -7.13 -7.88 13.97
N LEU A 32 -6.42 -6.81 14.25
CA LEU A 32 -5.16 -6.59 13.56
C LEU A 32 -4.03 -7.18 14.38
N PRO A 33 -3.09 -7.83 13.73
CA PRO A 33 -1.96 -8.38 14.47
C PRO A 33 -1.17 -7.24 15.09
N SER A 34 -0.64 -7.47 16.26
CA SER A 34 0.20 -6.47 16.88
C SER A 34 1.47 -6.34 16.07
N LEU A 35 1.98 -5.13 15.99
CA LEU A 35 3.15 -4.82 15.23
C LEU A 35 4.16 -4.22 16.20
N SER A 36 5.33 -4.81 16.29
CA SER A 36 6.36 -4.27 17.16
C SER A 36 6.90 -2.98 16.56
N HIS A 37 7.54 -2.18 17.41
CA HIS A 37 8.13 -0.93 16.94
C HIS A 37 9.17 -1.18 15.84
N GLU A 38 9.93 -2.24 16.00
CA GLU A 38 10.95 -2.58 15.01
C GLU A 38 10.33 -3.01 13.70
N GLU A 39 9.27 -3.79 13.78
CA GLU A 39 8.56 -4.20 12.58
C GLU A 39 7.94 -3.01 11.88
N TYR A 40 7.44 -2.07 12.68
CA TYR A 40 6.84 -0.86 12.11
C TYR A 40 7.88 -0.03 11.37
N ILE A 41 9.05 0.17 11.98
CA ILE A 41 10.11 0.96 11.34
C ILE A 41 10.52 0.33 10.02
N GLU A 42 10.55 -0.98 9.98
CA GLU A 42 10.96 -1.69 8.78
C GLU A 42 9.92 -1.62 7.67
N VAL A 43 8.64 -1.73 8.02
CA VAL A 43 7.58 -1.83 7.01
C VAL A 43 7.00 -0.48 6.61
N ALA A 44 7.10 0.53 7.48
CA ALA A 44 6.45 1.82 7.23
C ALA A 44 6.82 2.46 5.89
N PRO A 45 8.10 2.47 5.48
CA PRO A 45 8.44 3.07 4.19
C PRO A 45 7.77 2.33 3.03
N TYR A 46 7.58 1.03 3.16
CA TYR A 46 6.93 0.24 2.12
C TYR A 46 5.43 0.48 2.09
N ILE A 47 4.83 0.74 3.23
CA ILE A 47 3.40 1.09 3.30
C ILE A 47 3.18 2.42 2.57
N GLU A 48 4.02 3.42 2.87
CA GLU A 48 3.92 4.72 2.21
C GLU A 48 4.16 4.59 0.71
N MET A 49 5.17 3.83 0.34
CA MET A 49 5.50 3.62 -1.06
C MET A 49 4.37 2.92 -1.79
N ALA A 50 3.77 1.93 -1.15
CA ALA A 50 2.68 1.18 -1.76
C ALA A 50 1.50 2.08 -2.08
N GLU A 51 1.16 2.98 -1.17
CA GLU A 51 0.04 3.88 -1.40
C GLU A 51 0.36 4.83 -2.55
N ARG A 52 1.58 5.35 -2.59
CA ARG A 52 1.98 6.24 -3.68
C ARG A 52 1.98 5.51 -5.02
N LEU A 53 2.45 4.28 -5.02
CA LEU A 53 2.53 3.50 -6.25
C LEU A 53 1.12 3.20 -6.77
N GLY A 54 0.22 2.83 -5.88
CA GLY A 54 -1.18 2.60 -6.25
C GLY A 54 -1.82 3.84 -6.83
N HIS A 55 -1.59 4.98 -6.19
CA HIS A 55 -2.15 6.25 -6.67
C HIS A 55 -1.58 6.61 -8.05
N PHE A 56 -0.28 6.44 -8.21
CA PHE A 56 0.38 6.71 -9.49
C PHE A 56 -0.23 5.86 -10.60
N LEU A 57 -0.37 4.57 -10.37
CA LEU A 57 -0.89 3.66 -11.39
C LEU A 57 -2.35 3.90 -11.67
N SER A 58 -3.13 4.33 -10.68
CA SER A 58 -4.55 4.57 -10.90
C SER A 58 -4.77 5.67 -11.93
N HIS A 59 -3.88 6.64 -11.97
CA HIS A 59 -3.98 7.71 -12.96
C HIS A 59 -3.63 7.25 -14.37
N ALA A 60 -2.90 6.16 -14.49
CA ALA A 60 -2.50 5.63 -15.78
C ALA A 60 -3.38 4.49 -16.26
N THR A 61 -4.35 4.07 -15.46
CA THR A 61 -5.18 2.92 -15.78
C THR A 61 -6.35 3.33 -16.64
N PRO A 62 -6.47 2.76 -17.84
CA PRO A 62 -7.63 3.07 -18.69
C PRO A 62 -8.81 2.17 -18.31
N GLY A 63 -10.01 2.68 -18.48
CA GLY A 63 -11.21 1.86 -18.29
C GLY A 63 -11.49 1.51 -16.85
N ASN A 64 -12.30 0.49 -16.65
CA ASN A 64 -12.75 0.08 -15.33
C ASN A 64 -11.82 -0.98 -14.75
N LEU A 65 -11.41 -0.78 -13.51
CA LEU A 65 -10.49 -1.69 -12.84
C LEU A 65 -11.18 -3.03 -12.55
N GLU A 66 -10.50 -4.12 -12.89
CA GLU A 66 -11.05 -5.47 -12.73
C GLU A 66 -10.21 -6.33 -11.82
N ASN A 67 -8.91 -6.10 -11.78
CA ASN A 67 -8.00 -6.95 -11.02
C ASN A 67 -6.78 -6.15 -10.57
N ILE A 68 -6.35 -6.39 -9.35
CA ILE A 68 -5.14 -5.81 -8.79
C ILE A 68 -4.22 -6.97 -8.46
N GLN A 69 -3.03 -6.97 -9.04
CA GLN A 69 -2.05 -8.00 -8.77
C GLN A 69 -0.87 -7.40 -8.03
N ILE A 70 -0.49 -7.99 -6.92
CA ILE A 70 0.58 -7.48 -6.07
C ILE A 70 1.63 -8.57 -5.92
N THR A 71 2.88 -8.23 -6.19
CA THR A 71 3.99 -9.17 -5.99
C THR A 71 4.94 -8.56 -4.97
N TYR A 72 5.18 -9.30 -3.90
CA TYR A 72 6.13 -8.91 -2.87
C TYR A 72 7.38 -9.76 -3.06
N THR A 73 8.53 -9.12 -3.18
CA THR A 73 9.78 -9.85 -3.37
C THR A 73 10.76 -9.44 -2.30
N GLY A 74 11.42 -10.41 -1.70
CA GLY A 74 12.44 -10.16 -0.70
C GLY A 74 11.88 -10.20 0.71
N ARG A 75 12.51 -9.45 1.60
CA ARG A 75 12.18 -9.51 3.01
C ARG A 75 10.74 -9.12 3.32
N ILE A 76 10.19 -8.16 2.58
CA ILE A 76 8.80 -7.74 2.82
C ILE A 76 7.81 -8.88 2.58
N ALA A 77 8.18 -9.85 1.76
CA ALA A 77 7.28 -10.99 1.49
C ALA A 77 7.05 -11.83 2.73
N GLN A 78 7.94 -11.75 3.71
CA GLN A 78 7.85 -12.54 4.92
C GLN A 78 7.24 -11.77 6.09
N GLY A 79 6.89 -10.50 5.87
CA GLY A 79 6.37 -9.65 6.93
C GLY A 79 4.88 -9.41 6.82
N LYS A 80 4.47 -8.21 7.20
CA LYS A 80 3.05 -7.83 7.25
C LYS A 80 2.58 -7.34 5.88
N THR A 81 2.46 -8.27 4.94
CA THR A 81 2.08 -7.90 3.57
C THR A 81 0.66 -7.34 3.49
N ASP A 82 -0.21 -7.68 4.44
CA ASP A 82 -1.56 -7.14 4.44
C ASP A 82 -1.56 -5.62 4.61
N LEU A 83 -0.62 -5.08 5.38
CA LEU A 83 -0.54 -3.62 5.55
C LEU A 83 -0.12 -2.96 4.25
N ILE A 84 0.83 -3.57 3.55
CA ILE A 84 1.30 -3.04 2.27
C ILE A 84 0.18 -3.15 1.23
N ARG A 85 -0.50 -4.29 1.19
CA ARG A 85 -1.62 -4.50 0.29
C ARG A 85 -2.71 -3.45 0.49
N ASN A 86 -3.10 -3.25 1.73
CA ASN A 86 -4.19 -2.31 2.04
C ASN A 86 -3.81 -0.88 1.66
N ALA A 87 -2.54 -0.52 1.85
CA ALA A 87 -2.06 0.80 1.46
C ALA A 87 -2.07 0.96 -0.06
N ALA A 88 -1.63 -0.08 -0.78
CA ALA A 88 -1.63 -0.03 -2.24
C ALA A 88 -3.05 0.16 -2.77
N ILE A 89 -4.00 -0.59 -2.23
CA ILE A 89 -5.39 -0.48 -2.67
C ILE A 89 -5.95 0.89 -2.31
N ALA A 90 -5.66 1.39 -1.12
CA ALA A 90 -6.12 2.71 -0.72
C ALA A 90 -5.57 3.78 -1.68
N GLY A 91 -4.32 3.60 -2.13
CA GLY A 91 -3.74 4.52 -3.10
C GLY A 91 -4.46 4.48 -4.44
N VAL A 92 -4.82 3.28 -4.89
CA VAL A 92 -5.55 3.13 -6.16
C VAL A 92 -6.86 3.92 -6.11
N PHE A 93 -7.50 3.97 -4.95
CA PHE A 93 -8.77 4.67 -4.80
C PHE A 93 -8.62 5.97 -4.00
N ALA A 94 -7.47 6.60 -4.09
CA ALA A 94 -7.19 7.79 -3.28
C ALA A 94 -8.14 8.95 -3.55
N GLU A 95 -8.76 8.97 -4.73
CA GLU A 95 -9.71 10.05 -5.06
C GLU A 95 -11.05 9.88 -4.37
N GLU A 96 -11.31 8.73 -3.77
CA GLU A 96 -12.56 8.46 -3.07
C GLU A 96 -12.33 8.58 -1.59
N GLU A 97 -12.92 9.58 -0.98
CA GLU A 97 -12.72 9.83 0.46
C GLU A 97 -13.18 8.68 1.33
N SER A 98 -14.13 7.90 0.86
CA SER A 98 -14.67 6.81 1.66
C SER A 98 -13.72 5.61 1.74
N VAL A 99 -12.67 5.57 0.92
CA VAL A 99 -11.75 4.43 0.89
C VAL A 99 -10.47 4.79 1.63
N ASN A 100 -10.05 3.91 2.52
CA ASN A 100 -8.82 4.11 3.29
C ASN A 100 -8.15 2.76 3.49
N ARG A 101 -7.01 2.76 4.17
CA ARG A 101 -6.21 1.54 4.37
C ARG A 101 -6.95 0.48 5.18
N ILE A 102 -7.98 0.86 5.92
CA ILE A 102 -8.70 -0.06 6.76
C ILE A 102 -9.76 -0.81 5.99
N ASN A 103 -10.50 -0.08 5.16
CA ASN A 103 -11.65 -0.66 4.45
C ASN A 103 -11.37 -0.99 2.98
N ALA A 104 -10.18 -0.67 2.49
CA ALA A 104 -9.89 -0.81 1.06
C ALA A 104 -10.14 -2.22 0.53
N ALA A 105 -9.63 -3.22 1.24
CA ALA A 105 -9.77 -4.60 0.77
C ALA A 105 -11.24 -5.03 0.72
N ALA A 106 -12.01 -4.60 1.72
CA ALA A 106 -13.43 -4.95 1.75
C ALA A 106 -14.20 -4.26 0.62
N ILE A 107 -13.84 -3.00 0.35
CA ILE A 107 -14.52 -2.25 -0.70
C ILE A 107 -14.27 -2.84 -2.07
N VAL A 108 -13.00 -3.20 -2.37
CA VAL A 108 -12.73 -3.79 -3.67
C VAL A 108 -13.41 -5.15 -3.82
N ALA A 109 -13.50 -5.91 -2.72
CA ALA A 109 -14.21 -7.18 -2.76
C ALA A 109 -15.68 -6.97 -3.07
N GLU A 110 -16.30 -5.95 -2.46
CA GLU A 110 -17.70 -5.62 -2.72
C GLU A 110 -17.92 -5.22 -4.17
N ARG A 111 -16.93 -4.59 -4.77
CA ARG A 111 -17.05 -4.14 -6.15
C ARG A 111 -16.71 -5.22 -7.15
N GLY A 112 -16.38 -6.41 -6.67
CA GLY A 112 -16.05 -7.51 -7.56
C GLY A 112 -14.66 -7.39 -8.18
N ILE A 113 -13.82 -6.55 -7.65
CA ILE A 113 -12.45 -6.40 -8.13
C ILE A 113 -11.61 -7.48 -7.46
N ARG A 114 -10.87 -8.24 -8.27
CA ARG A 114 -10.06 -9.35 -7.76
C ARG A 114 -8.71 -8.85 -7.27
N ILE A 115 -8.24 -9.40 -6.17
CA ILE A 115 -6.90 -9.12 -5.68
C ILE A 115 -6.12 -10.42 -5.74
N GLN A 116 -4.96 -10.37 -6.40
CA GLN A 116 -4.06 -11.51 -6.49
C GLN A 116 -2.73 -11.11 -5.86
N GLU A 117 -2.20 -11.98 -5.02
CA GLU A 117 -0.95 -11.70 -4.32
C GLU A 117 0.03 -12.83 -4.53
N ASP A 118 1.29 -12.48 -4.81
CA ASP A 118 2.38 -13.44 -4.94
C ASP A 118 3.53 -13.00 -4.06
N LYS A 119 4.20 -13.96 -3.45
CA LYS A 119 5.33 -13.70 -2.57
C LYS A 119 6.54 -14.45 -3.07
N LYS A 120 7.66 -13.73 -3.22
CA LYS A 120 8.93 -14.30 -3.68
C LYS A 120 10.00 -13.99 -2.66
N GLU A 121 10.84 -14.98 -2.38
CA GLU A 121 11.75 -14.87 -1.25
C GLU A 121 13.01 -14.07 -1.51
N PHE A 122 13.43 -13.93 -2.75
CA PHE A 122 14.68 -13.22 -3.03
C PHE A 122 14.53 -12.30 -4.22
N THR A 123 15.45 -11.35 -4.29
CA THR A 123 15.51 -10.40 -5.41
C THR A 123 16.75 -10.69 -6.22
N THR A 124 16.68 -10.35 -7.51
CA THR A 124 17.84 -10.36 -8.37
C THR A 124 18.31 -8.92 -8.52
N GLY A 125 19.59 -8.75 -8.84
CA GLY A 125 20.11 -7.41 -9.13
C GLY A 125 20.45 -6.56 -7.94
N GLY A 126 20.52 -7.13 -6.74
CA GLY A 126 20.99 -6.40 -5.58
C GLY A 126 20.02 -5.40 -4.99
N ALA A 127 18.83 -5.31 -5.52
CA ALA A 127 17.80 -4.46 -4.92
C ALA A 127 17.37 -5.09 -3.61
N GLY A 128 16.87 -4.29 -2.69
CA GLY A 128 16.27 -4.81 -1.49
C GLY A 128 14.93 -5.42 -1.81
N SER A 129 13.97 -5.27 -0.91
CA SER A 129 12.63 -5.76 -1.19
C SER A 129 12.01 -4.95 -2.33
N VAL A 130 11.21 -5.62 -3.14
CA VAL A 130 10.56 -4.99 -4.28
C VAL A 130 9.07 -5.22 -4.21
N LEU A 131 8.31 -4.17 -4.47
CA LEU A 131 6.86 -4.27 -4.59
C LEU A 131 6.50 -4.02 -6.04
N LYS A 132 5.72 -4.92 -6.61
CA LYS A 132 5.22 -4.75 -7.97
C LYS A 132 3.71 -4.74 -7.95
N LEU A 133 3.13 -3.78 -8.63
CA LEU A 133 1.67 -3.69 -8.79
C LEU A 133 1.32 -3.78 -10.25
N VAL A 134 0.27 -4.53 -10.56
CA VAL A 134 -0.31 -4.56 -11.89
C VAL A 134 -1.79 -4.29 -11.74
N LEU A 135 -2.29 -3.30 -12.45
CA LEU A 135 -3.72 -3.00 -12.47
C LEU A 135 -4.26 -3.44 -13.82
N HIS A 136 -5.21 -4.36 -13.79
CA HIS A 136 -5.86 -4.86 -14.99
C HIS A 136 -7.24 -4.23 -15.10
N SER A 137 -7.52 -3.64 -16.24
CA SER A 137 -8.81 -2.99 -16.47
C SER A 137 -9.46 -3.55 -17.70
N SER A 138 -10.67 -3.07 -17.97
CA SER A 138 -11.41 -3.50 -19.16
C SER A 138 -10.71 -3.11 -20.45
N GLU A 139 -9.76 -2.18 -20.41
CA GLU A 139 -9.10 -1.69 -21.62
C GLU A 139 -7.59 -1.92 -21.64
N GLY A 140 -7.07 -2.69 -20.71
CA GLY A 140 -5.64 -3.00 -20.73
C GLY A 140 -5.08 -3.08 -19.33
N GLU A 141 -3.76 -3.09 -19.24
CA GLU A 141 -3.12 -3.16 -17.94
C GLU A 141 -1.97 -2.17 -17.84
N VAL A 142 -1.68 -1.74 -16.63
CA VAL A 142 -0.50 -0.93 -16.34
C VAL A 142 0.20 -1.56 -15.16
N SER A 143 1.51 -1.42 -15.11
CA SER A 143 2.28 -2.02 -14.02
C SER A 143 3.44 -1.13 -13.63
N ALA A 144 3.92 -1.32 -12.41
CA ALA A 144 5.10 -0.64 -11.94
C ALA A 144 5.68 -1.42 -10.78
N SER A 145 6.98 -1.27 -10.57
CA SER A 145 7.61 -1.84 -9.40
C SER A 145 8.47 -0.79 -8.74
N ALA A 146 8.66 -0.94 -7.44
CA ALA A 146 9.38 0.05 -6.66
C ALA A 146 10.06 -0.61 -5.47
N THR A 147 11.06 0.07 -4.94
CA THR A 147 11.79 -0.40 -3.76
C THR A 147 12.06 0.77 -2.85
N VAL A 148 12.53 0.47 -1.64
CA VAL A 148 12.97 1.50 -0.71
C VAL A 148 14.48 1.35 -0.57
N LEU A 149 15.21 2.43 -0.88
CA LEU A 149 16.66 2.45 -0.77
C LEU A 149 17.06 3.02 0.59
N HIS A 150 18.11 2.44 1.16
CA HIS A 150 18.66 2.93 2.43
C HIS A 150 17.64 3.04 3.54
N GLY A 151 16.60 2.22 3.48
CA GLY A 151 15.58 2.17 4.52
C GLY A 151 14.55 3.27 4.48
N THR A 152 14.74 4.32 3.68
CA THR A 152 13.84 5.47 3.72
C THR A 152 13.46 6.07 2.37
N SER A 153 14.21 5.78 1.31
CA SER A 153 14.01 6.44 0.02
C SER A 153 13.27 5.55 -0.97
N PRO A 154 12.01 5.85 -1.24
CA PRO A 154 11.29 5.08 -2.26
C PRO A 154 11.83 5.38 -3.64
N ARG A 155 11.90 4.36 -4.46
CA ARG A 155 12.45 4.48 -5.81
C ARG A 155 11.65 3.61 -6.76
N LEU A 156 11.16 4.24 -7.82
CA LEU A 156 10.49 3.50 -8.89
C LEU A 156 11.55 2.74 -9.68
N LEU A 157 11.31 1.46 -9.90
CA LEU A 157 12.25 0.61 -10.64
C LEU A 157 11.81 0.37 -12.07
N THR A 158 10.53 0.04 -12.28
CA THR A 158 10.02 -0.22 -13.62
C THR A 158 8.65 0.39 -13.77
N TYR A 159 8.28 0.70 -15.01
CA TYR A 159 6.95 1.11 -15.37
C TYR A 159 6.60 0.40 -16.66
N ASP A 160 5.51 -0.38 -16.64
CA ASP A 160 5.07 -1.20 -17.78
C ASP A 160 6.21 -2.07 -18.30
N GLY A 161 7.02 -2.60 -17.39
CA GLY A 161 8.10 -3.47 -17.73
C GLY A 161 9.37 -2.78 -18.20
N ILE A 162 9.36 -1.45 -18.29
CA ILE A 162 10.51 -0.69 -18.74
C ILE A 162 11.30 -0.23 -17.52
N ASP A 163 12.60 -0.49 -17.51
CA ASP A 163 13.46 -0.07 -16.41
C ASP A 163 13.56 1.45 -16.36
N ILE A 164 13.45 1.97 -15.16
CA ILE A 164 13.57 3.40 -14.90
C ILE A 164 14.90 3.65 -14.26
N GLU A 165 15.69 4.53 -14.87
CA GLU A 165 16.94 4.97 -14.27
C GLU A 165 16.64 6.27 -13.57
N ALA A 166 16.89 6.31 -12.33
CA ALA A 166 16.58 7.52 -11.57
C ALA A 166 17.80 8.05 -10.87
#